data_841057d1c526f18b8cd1c74d1b4d4e8a
#
_entry.id   841057d1c526f18b8cd1c74d1b4d4e8a
#
_cell.length_a   1.000
_cell.length_b   1.000
_cell.length_c   1.000
_cell.angle_alpha   90.00
_cell.angle_beta   90.00
_cell.angle_gamma   90.00
#
_symmetry.space_group_name_H-M   'P 1'
#
loop_
_entity.id
_entity.type
_entity.pdbx_description
1 polymer ?
#
loop_
_entity_poly.entity_id
_entity_poly.type
_entity_poly.pdbx_seq_one_letter_code
_entity_poly.pdbx_strand_id
1 'polypeptide(L)'
;DINGYVKYMATYSIPDEQGNTLDHLLHNRINVEYRFSPEWRINLGIRNRALWGDALENPRYAELVALDNGYFDLSKNWREDNVILNTQLDRLYVSWSDQDWSARLGRFRVNWSMNTIWNPNDIYNAYSIYDFDYEERAGTDAVMLSKKLGFADGLDLVFSPSKQSNENSTSLRYFSNVSGWDYQIIAGRSRQDYVLGAGFATDIYQAGFRGELSWFDPIDTKHQGQPTEDTTVASLESDYSFGGVRNWMVRGAWLFISEPKPASSALSYLNLPLSAKTLSFTDHTVYADASFDLTALNRVTLSASYYDDGSYFAGLSSSYSLSDNWQLLTVVQHFNGTDGSLFGETPATLVFANIRYSY
;
A
#
# COMPACT_ATOMS: atom_id res chain seq x y z
N ASP A 1 18.05 -18.81 0.75
CA ASP A 1 16.65 -19.16 1.03
C ASP A 1 15.82 -18.87 -0.21
N ILE A 2 14.91 -19.79 -0.54
CA ILE A 2 13.95 -19.64 -1.63
C ILE A 2 12.58 -19.93 -1.03
N ASN A 3 11.62 -19.02 -1.23
CA ASN A 3 10.23 -19.19 -0.83
C ASN A 3 9.32 -18.46 -1.82
N GLY A 4 8.04 -18.73 -1.73
CA GLY A 4 7.10 -18.08 -2.63
C GLY A 4 5.69 -18.62 -2.49
N TYR A 5 4.87 -18.24 -3.45
CA TYR A 5 3.50 -18.74 -3.53
C TYR A 5 2.98 -18.76 -4.96
N VAL A 6 1.95 -19.55 -5.14
CA VAL A 6 1.06 -19.49 -6.31
C VAL A 6 -0.34 -19.23 -5.77
N LYS A 7 -1.03 -18.24 -6.32
CA LYS A 7 -2.42 -17.95 -5.98
C LYS A 7 -3.27 -17.76 -7.23
N TYR A 8 -4.50 -18.21 -7.15
CA TYR A 8 -5.53 -17.91 -8.11
C TYR A 8 -6.59 -17.05 -7.46
N MET A 9 -7.02 -16.00 -8.15
CA MET A 9 -8.08 -15.11 -7.71
C MET A 9 -9.12 -14.93 -8.81
N ALA A 10 -10.39 -15.05 -8.46
CA ALA A 10 -11.51 -14.63 -9.26
C ALA A 10 -12.10 -13.35 -8.66
N THR A 11 -12.40 -12.36 -9.49
CA THR A 11 -13.03 -11.09 -9.13
C THR A 11 -14.32 -10.95 -9.88
N TYR A 12 -15.44 -10.85 -9.18
CA TYR A 12 -16.75 -10.55 -9.76
C TYR A 12 -17.13 -9.13 -9.38
N SER A 13 -17.30 -8.27 -10.39
CA SER A 13 -17.63 -6.86 -10.20
C SER A 13 -19.08 -6.61 -10.62
N ILE A 14 -19.83 -5.92 -9.77
CA ILE A 14 -21.25 -5.58 -9.93
C ILE A 14 -21.36 -4.06 -9.83
N PRO A 15 -21.07 -3.30 -10.89
CA PRO A 15 -21.35 -1.86 -10.94
C PRO A 15 -22.85 -1.64 -11.22
N ASP A 16 -23.41 -0.52 -10.73
CA ASP A 16 -24.86 -0.27 -10.84
C ASP A 16 -25.30 0.02 -12.29
N GLU A 17 -24.50 0.77 -13.06
CA GLU A 17 -24.87 1.22 -14.40
C GLU A 17 -24.21 0.45 -15.55
N GLN A 18 -23.33 -0.50 -15.27
CA GLN A 18 -22.58 -1.27 -16.26
C GLN A 18 -22.86 -2.76 -16.10
N GLY A 19 -22.60 -3.54 -17.15
CA GLY A 19 -22.70 -4.99 -17.05
C GLY A 19 -21.74 -5.56 -16.01
N ASN A 20 -22.16 -6.65 -15.34
CA ASN A 20 -21.29 -7.38 -14.42
C ASN A 20 -20.08 -7.94 -15.16
N THR A 21 -18.92 -7.94 -14.51
CA THR A 21 -17.68 -8.48 -15.09
C THR A 21 -17.09 -9.58 -14.21
N LEU A 22 -16.42 -10.53 -14.86
CA LEU A 22 -15.69 -11.60 -14.20
C LEU A 22 -14.25 -11.63 -14.70
N ASP A 23 -13.33 -11.42 -13.79
CA ASP A 23 -11.90 -11.37 -14.07
C ASP A 23 -11.15 -12.42 -13.28
N HIS A 24 -10.05 -12.88 -13.83
CA HIS A 24 -9.22 -13.92 -13.24
C HIS A 24 -7.76 -13.50 -13.22
N LEU A 25 -7.08 -13.85 -12.14
CA LEU A 25 -5.66 -13.64 -11.96
C LEU A 25 -5.01 -14.92 -11.42
N LEU A 26 -4.04 -15.43 -12.16
CA LEU A 26 -3.07 -16.39 -11.63
C LEU A 26 -1.78 -15.62 -11.31
N HIS A 27 -1.34 -15.67 -10.07
CA HIS A 27 -0.19 -14.94 -9.57
C HIS A 27 0.81 -15.91 -8.95
N ASN A 28 2.03 -15.91 -9.45
CA ASN A 28 3.16 -16.63 -8.85
C ASN A 28 4.19 -15.62 -8.37
N ARG A 29 4.68 -15.83 -7.18
CA ARG A 29 5.78 -15.07 -6.60
C ARG A 29 6.92 -15.99 -6.20
N ILE A 30 8.15 -15.59 -6.50
CA ILE A 30 9.38 -16.24 -6.11
C ILE A 30 10.26 -15.21 -5.41
N ASN A 31 10.65 -15.50 -4.18
CA ASN A 31 11.61 -14.72 -3.42
C ASN A 31 12.89 -15.54 -3.24
N VAL A 32 14.01 -14.89 -3.47
CA VAL A 32 15.34 -15.48 -3.27
C VAL A 32 16.16 -14.53 -2.41
N GLU A 33 16.68 -15.03 -1.30
CA GLU A 33 17.71 -14.35 -0.52
C GLU A 33 18.99 -15.18 -0.58
N TYR A 34 20.08 -14.56 -0.99
CA TYR A 34 21.41 -15.16 -0.98
C TYR A 34 22.35 -14.32 -0.12
N ARG A 35 22.88 -14.95 0.93
CA ARG A 35 23.86 -14.35 1.85
C ARG A 35 25.23 -14.87 1.50
N PHE A 36 26.10 -14.01 0.98
CA PHE A 36 27.46 -14.39 0.58
C PHE A 36 28.53 -14.00 1.62
N SER A 37 28.16 -13.19 2.62
CA SER A 37 28.94 -13.01 3.85
C SER A 37 28.00 -12.61 5.00
N PRO A 38 28.46 -12.52 6.25
CA PRO A 38 27.65 -12.04 7.37
C PRO A 38 27.06 -10.66 7.13
N GLU A 39 27.80 -9.79 6.42
CA GLU A 39 27.43 -8.39 6.16
C GLU A 39 26.62 -8.20 4.89
N TRP A 40 26.79 -9.08 3.88
CA TRP A 40 26.25 -8.85 2.55
C TRP A 40 25.18 -9.86 2.12
N ARG A 41 24.11 -9.34 1.53
CA ARG A 41 22.99 -10.14 0.98
C ARG A 41 22.53 -9.57 -0.35
N ILE A 42 22.03 -10.46 -1.20
CA ILE A 42 21.27 -10.13 -2.41
C ILE A 42 19.85 -10.63 -2.23
N ASN A 43 18.88 -9.81 -2.57
CA ASN A 43 17.46 -10.14 -2.54
C ASN A 43 16.85 -9.97 -3.93
N LEU A 44 16.09 -10.96 -4.34
CA LEU A 44 15.38 -11.00 -5.60
C LEU A 44 13.91 -11.36 -5.33
N GLY A 45 12.97 -10.60 -5.87
CA GLY A 45 11.54 -10.90 -5.87
C GLY A 45 11.00 -10.82 -7.29
N ILE A 46 10.52 -11.95 -7.80
CA ILE A 46 9.91 -12.05 -9.12
C ILE A 46 8.42 -12.25 -8.94
N ARG A 47 7.64 -11.43 -9.62
CA ARG A 47 6.18 -11.49 -9.67
C ARG A 47 5.75 -11.84 -11.09
N ASN A 48 5.09 -12.98 -11.26
CA ASN A 48 4.52 -13.40 -12.54
C ASN A 48 3.00 -13.40 -12.41
N ARG A 49 2.31 -12.81 -13.39
CA ARG A 49 0.85 -12.73 -13.42
C ARG A 49 0.33 -13.19 -14.78
N ALA A 50 -0.75 -13.96 -14.77
CA ALA A 50 -1.58 -14.22 -15.94
C ALA A 50 -2.99 -13.69 -15.62
N LEU A 51 -3.48 -12.78 -16.48
CA LEU A 51 -4.76 -12.11 -16.30
C LEU A 51 -5.65 -12.42 -17.51
N TRP A 52 -6.90 -12.77 -17.26
CA TRP A 52 -7.92 -13.00 -18.28
C TRP A 52 -9.30 -12.68 -17.73
N GLY A 53 -10.26 -12.42 -18.60
CA GLY A 53 -11.62 -12.04 -18.24
C GLY A 53 -12.08 -10.78 -18.95
N ASP A 54 -13.16 -10.21 -18.46
CA ASP A 54 -13.86 -9.10 -19.09
C ASP A 54 -13.06 -7.78 -19.07
N ALA A 55 -12.16 -7.60 -18.09
CA ALA A 55 -11.27 -6.43 -18.02
C ALA A 55 -10.37 -6.28 -19.27
N LEU A 56 -10.11 -7.38 -20.01
CA LEU A 56 -9.32 -7.35 -21.24
C LEU A 56 -10.03 -6.63 -22.39
N GLU A 57 -11.34 -6.43 -22.32
CA GLU A 57 -12.10 -5.61 -23.28
C GLU A 57 -11.64 -4.14 -23.25
N ASN A 58 -11.10 -3.67 -22.11
CA ASN A 58 -10.49 -2.36 -22.03
C ASN A 58 -9.10 -2.36 -22.69
N PRO A 59 -8.90 -1.65 -23.83
CA PRO A 59 -7.61 -1.65 -24.52
C PRO A 59 -6.44 -1.14 -23.68
N ARG A 60 -6.72 -0.27 -22.70
CA ARG A 60 -5.71 0.32 -21.81
C ARG A 60 -5.34 -0.58 -20.65
N TYR A 61 -6.07 -1.67 -20.40
CA TYR A 61 -5.83 -2.53 -19.24
C TYR A 61 -4.43 -3.16 -19.28
N ALA A 62 -3.96 -3.58 -20.46
CA ALA A 62 -2.62 -4.11 -20.64
C ALA A 62 -1.53 -3.08 -20.29
N GLU A 63 -1.74 -1.80 -20.60
CA GLU A 63 -0.82 -0.71 -20.26
C GLU A 63 -0.80 -0.48 -18.75
N LEU A 64 -1.96 -0.50 -18.10
CA LEU A 64 -2.06 -0.37 -16.63
C LEU A 64 -1.34 -1.51 -15.91
N VAL A 65 -1.50 -2.74 -16.39
CA VAL A 65 -0.81 -3.92 -15.83
C VAL A 65 0.71 -3.83 -16.01
N ALA A 66 1.19 -3.20 -17.10
CA ALA A 66 2.62 -3.03 -17.39
C ALA A 66 3.29 -1.92 -16.61
N LEU A 67 2.52 -1.00 -15.99
CA LEU A 67 3.07 0.18 -15.34
C LEU A 67 4.18 -0.20 -14.34
N ASP A 68 5.34 0.37 -14.58
CA ASP A 68 6.49 0.35 -13.67
C ASP A 68 6.92 1.80 -13.43
N ASN A 69 6.62 2.30 -12.24
CA ASN A 69 6.93 3.67 -11.83
C ASN A 69 8.39 3.82 -11.37
N GLY A 70 9.20 2.75 -11.39
CA GLY A 70 10.60 2.77 -11.06
C GLY A 70 11.46 3.49 -12.12
N TYR A 71 12.69 3.84 -11.73
CA TYR A 71 13.71 4.37 -12.65
C TYR A 71 14.09 3.34 -13.72
N PHE A 72 14.32 2.08 -13.29
CA PHE A 72 14.52 0.96 -14.18
C PHE A 72 13.16 0.41 -14.61
N ASP A 73 13.02 0.07 -15.88
CA ASP A 73 11.86 -0.63 -16.39
C ASP A 73 12.06 -2.14 -16.19
N LEU A 74 11.52 -2.64 -15.07
CA LEU A 74 11.65 -4.05 -14.64
C LEU A 74 10.34 -4.81 -14.76
N SER A 75 9.41 -4.34 -15.60
CA SER A 75 8.12 -4.97 -15.89
C SER A 75 7.99 -5.24 -17.37
N LYS A 76 7.53 -6.44 -17.74
CA LYS A 76 7.31 -6.82 -19.13
C LYS A 76 5.97 -7.53 -19.30
N ASN A 77 5.20 -7.08 -20.28
CA ASN A 77 3.96 -7.70 -20.70
C ASN A 77 4.10 -8.43 -22.02
N TRP A 78 3.36 -9.53 -22.13
CA TRP A 78 3.03 -10.20 -23.36
C TRP A 78 1.50 -10.28 -23.42
N ARG A 79 0.91 -9.80 -24.50
CA ARG A 79 -0.53 -9.84 -24.71
C ARG A 79 -0.86 -10.79 -25.87
N GLU A 80 -1.70 -11.75 -25.58
CA GLU A 80 -2.44 -12.57 -26.54
C GLU A 80 -3.92 -12.14 -26.52
N ASP A 81 -4.74 -12.62 -27.44
CA ASP A 81 -6.13 -12.15 -27.60
C ASP A 81 -6.94 -12.17 -26.29
N ASN A 82 -6.79 -13.22 -25.49
CA ASN A 82 -7.60 -13.47 -24.30
C ASN A 82 -6.81 -13.53 -22.99
N VAL A 83 -5.52 -13.19 -23.01
CA VAL A 83 -4.68 -13.24 -21.83
C VAL A 83 -3.56 -12.19 -21.85
N ILE A 84 -3.27 -11.62 -20.68
CA ILE A 84 -2.09 -10.80 -20.46
C ILE A 84 -1.17 -11.56 -19.51
N LEU A 85 0.06 -11.81 -19.97
CA LEU A 85 1.13 -12.32 -19.13
C LEU A 85 2.02 -11.14 -18.73
N ASN A 86 2.29 -10.99 -17.43
CA ASN A 86 3.17 -9.96 -16.91
C ASN A 86 4.22 -10.58 -16.00
N THR A 87 5.47 -10.22 -16.20
CA THR A 87 6.58 -10.53 -15.28
C THR A 87 7.20 -9.23 -14.79
N GLN A 88 7.38 -9.11 -13.49
CA GLN A 88 7.95 -7.93 -12.87
C GLN A 88 8.97 -8.32 -11.80
N LEU A 89 10.12 -7.67 -11.81
CA LEU A 89 11.07 -7.69 -10.69
C LEU A 89 10.71 -6.55 -9.74
N ASP A 90 9.99 -6.87 -8.67
CA ASP A 90 9.56 -5.88 -7.68
C ASP A 90 10.53 -5.75 -6.50
N ARG A 91 11.49 -6.68 -6.41
CA ARG A 91 12.65 -6.64 -5.52
C ARG A 91 13.89 -7.07 -6.29
N LEU A 92 14.89 -6.23 -6.30
CA LEU A 92 16.22 -6.55 -6.80
C LEU A 92 17.21 -5.60 -6.13
N TYR A 93 17.81 -6.02 -5.03
CA TYR A 93 18.74 -5.17 -4.31
C TYR A 93 19.82 -5.92 -3.59
N VAL A 94 20.94 -5.24 -3.37
CA VAL A 94 22.01 -5.65 -2.50
C VAL A 94 21.87 -4.89 -1.18
N SER A 95 22.06 -5.59 -0.07
CA SER A 95 22.15 -5.00 1.25
C SER A 95 23.47 -5.31 1.91
N TRP A 96 24.02 -4.30 2.57
CA TRP A 96 25.20 -4.41 3.41
C TRP A 96 24.86 -3.90 4.82
N SER A 97 25.40 -4.55 5.84
CA SER A 97 25.27 -4.11 7.22
C SER A 97 26.50 -4.44 8.04
N ASP A 98 26.93 -3.48 8.86
CA ASP A 98 27.92 -3.59 9.89
C ASP A 98 27.27 -3.26 11.24
N GLN A 99 28.05 -3.03 12.32
CA GLN A 99 27.53 -2.78 13.68
C GLN A 99 26.57 -1.59 13.72
N ASP A 100 26.97 -0.44 13.15
CA ASP A 100 26.23 0.82 13.23
C ASP A 100 25.66 1.28 11.88
N TRP A 101 26.17 0.77 10.78
CA TRP A 101 25.79 1.19 9.45
C TRP A 101 25.11 0.10 8.67
N SER A 102 24.16 0.48 7.85
CA SER A 102 23.63 -0.39 6.79
C SER A 102 23.36 0.41 5.52
N ALA A 103 23.50 -0.27 4.38
CA ALA A 103 23.20 0.31 3.08
C ALA A 103 22.37 -0.66 2.25
N ARG A 104 21.50 -0.12 1.40
CA ARG A 104 20.76 -0.86 0.37
C ARG A 104 20.87 -0.13 -0.95
N LEU A 105 21.04 -0.89 -2.03
CA LEU A 105 21.11 -0.38 -3.39
C LEU A 105 20.26 -1.25 -4.31
N GLY A 106 19.36 -0.67 -5.06
CA GLY A 106 18.50 -1.33 -6.05
C GLY A 106 17.02 -1.07 -5.79
N ARG A 107 16.16 -2.03 -6.15
CA ARG A 107 14.70 -1.95 -5.96
C ARG A 107 14.30 -2.64 -4.67
N PHE A 108 13.86 -1.86 -3.68
CA PHE A 108 13.37 -2.35 -2.39
C PHE A 108 12.26 -1.44 -1.85
N ARG A 109 11.50 -1.93 -0.90
CA ARG A 109 10.52 -1.09 -0.22
C ARG A 109 11.20 -0.20 0.82
N VAL A 110 11.00 1.11 0.68
CA VAL A 110 11.29 2.10 1.74
C VAL A 110 9.99 2.26 2.53
N ASN A 111 9.97 1.81 3.76
CA ASN A 111 8.78 1.89 4.62
C ASN A 111 9.06 2.77 5.83
N TRP A 112 8.47 3.95 5.85
CA TRP A 112 8.54 4.90 6.96
C TRP A 112 7.19 5.10 7.66
N SER A 113 6.22 4.25 7.36
CA SER A 113 4.91 4.28 8.01
C SER A 113 4.99 3.83 9.46
N MET A 114 4.26 4.53 10.32
CA MET A 114 3.95 4.13 11.70
C MET A 114 2.51 3.64 11.83
N ASN A 115 1.59 4.22 11.05
CA ASN A 115 0.21 3.78 10.95
C ASN A 115 0.07 2.51 10.10
N THR A 116 -1.05 1.81 10.24
CA THR A 116 -1.34 0.58 9.50
C THR A 116 -2.43 0.75 8.44
N ILE A 117 -3.23 1.81 8.54
CA ILE A 117 -4.32 2.11 7.61
C ILE A 117 -3.88 3.15 6.57
N TRP A 118 -3.66 4.38 6.98
CA TRP A 118 -3.23 5.47 6.12
C TRP A 118 -1.87 5.99 6.55
N ASN A 119 -0.97 6.12 5.60
CA ASN A 119 0.45 6.35 5.86
C ASN A 119 0.94 7.63 5.18
N PRO A 120 0.67 8.83 5.75
CA PRO A 120 1.17 10.10 5.23
C PRO A 120 2.70 10.15 5.09
N ASN A 121 3.42 9.42 5.93
CA ASN A 121 4.88 9.37 5.95
C ASN A 121 5.48 8.33 4.98
N ASP A 122 4.67 7.49 4.32
CA ASP A 122 5.15 6.58 3.27
C ASP A 122 5.26 7.31 1.92
N ILE A 123 6.23 8.22 1.84
CA ILE A 123 6.44 9.10 0.69
C ILE A 123 7.01 8.39 -0.55
N TYR A 124 7.43 7.13 -0.42
CA TYR A 124 8.02 6.32 -1.50
C TYR A 124 7.09 5.24 -2.02
N ASN A 125 6.33 4.59 -1.14
CA ASN A 125 5.59 3.37 -1.45
C ASN A 125 4.17 3.37 -0.90
N ALA A 126 3.45 4.50 -1.02
CA ALA A 126 2.05 4.60 -0.61
C ALA A 126 1.18 3.49 -1.23
N TYR A 127 0.20 3.01 -0.49
CA TYR A 127 -0.69 1.94 -0.91
C TYR A 127 -2.14 2.17 -0.51
N SER A 128 -3.07 1.51 -1.21
CA SER A 128 -4.50 1.54 -0.89
C SER A 128 -4.84 0.50 0.17
N ILE A 129 -5.70 0.88 1.12
CA ILE A 129 -6.28 -0.04 2.09
C ILE A 129 -7.23 -1.07 1.43
N TYR A 130 -7.70 -0.77 0.21
CA TYR A 130 -8.60 -1.65 -0.56
C TYR A 130 -7.86 -2.69 -1.39
N ASP A 131 -6.53 -2.52 -1.60
CA ASP A 131 -5.68 -3.50 -2.27
C ASP A 131 -5.18 -4.53 -1.26
N PHE A 132 -5.90 -5.64 -1.15
CA PHE A 132 -5.53 -6.78 -0.31
C PHE A 132 -4.74 -7.85 -1.08
N ASP A 133 -4.63 -7.72 -2.42
CA ASP A 133 -4.01 -8.76 -3.27
C ASP A 133 -2.48 -8.68 -3.28
N TYR A 134 -1.90 -7.50 -3.07
CA TYR A 134 -0.47 -7.27 -3.13
C TYR A 134 0.14 -6.99 -1.74
N GLU A 135 0.31 -8.02 -0.95
CA GLU A 135 0.83 -7.94 0.44
C GLU A 135 2.24 -7.34 0.52
N GLU A 136 3.12 -7.66 -0.44
CA GLU A 136 4.53 -7.23 -0.44
C GLU A 136 4.70 -5.75 -0.77
N ARG A 137 3.71 -5.10 -1.37
CA ARG A 137 3.74 -3.73 -1.86
C ARG A 137 4.85 -3.47 -2.90
N ALA A 138 4.71 -2.45 -3.71
CA ALA A 138 5.71 -2.11 -4.71
C ALA A 138 7.04 -1.68 -4.08
N GLY A 139 8.15 -1.93 -4.76
CA GLY A 139 9.47 -1.40 -4.42
C GLY A 139 9.76 -0.10 -5.15
N THR A 140 10.74 0.65 -4.62
CA THR A 140 11.30 1.85 -5.20
C THR A 140 12.76 1.62 -5.56
N ASP A 141 13.20 2.10 -6.72
CA ASP A 141 14.62 2.10 -7.09
C ASP A 141 15.33 3.19 -6.28
N ALA A 142 16.23 2.79 -5.40
CA ALA A 142 16.84 3.72 -4.46
C ALA A 142 18.22 3.29 -3.97
N VAL A 143 18.92 4.24 -3.39
CA VAL A 143 20.04 4.04 -2.48
C VAL A 143 19.61 4.49 -1.10
N MET A 144 19.77 3.65 -0.10
CA MET A 144 19.50 3.97 1.30
C MET A 144 20.73 3.72 2.14
N LEU A 145 21.06 4.69 2.96
CA LEU A 145 22.12 4.60 3.97
C LEU A 145 21.49 4.84 5.35
N SER A 146 21.68 3.90 6.24
CA SER A 146 21.16 3.98 7.62
C SER A 146 22.30 3.96 8.62
N LYS A 147 22.16 4.78 9.69
CA LYS A 147 23.08 4.80 10.82
C LYS A 147 22.32 4.62 12.13
N LYS A 148 22.73 3.64 12.93
CA LYS A 148 22.28 3.50 14.30
C LYS A 148 22.99 4.53 15.16
N LEU A 149 22.25 5.26 15.98
CA LEU A 149 22.77 6.26 16.93
C LEU A 149 22.70 5.74 18.37
N GLY A 150 21.86 4.75 18.63
CA GLY A 150 21.64 4.12 19.91
C GLY A 150 20.86 2.82 19.74
N PHE A 151 20.29 2.31 20.83
CA PHE A 151 19.53 1.07 20.82
C PHE A 151 18.26 1.18 19.94
N ALA A 152 17.57 2.31 20.01
CA ALA A 152 16.32 2.55 19.30
C ALA A 152 16.35 3.84 18.47
N ASP A 153 17.52 4.47 18.33
CA ASP A 153 17.69 5.73 17.62
C ASP A 153 18.44 5.50 16.31
N GLY A 154 18.05 6.22 15.27
CA GLY A 154 18.75 6.10 14.00
C GLY A 154 18.43 7.22 13.01
N LEU A 155 19.23 7.22 11.96
CA LEU A 155 19.08 8.11 10.79
C LEU A 155 19.03 7.26 9.54
N ASP A 156 18.11 7.58 8.63
CA ASP A 156 18.06 7.02 7.29
C ASP A 156 18.17 8.15 6.27
N LEU A 157 19.05 8.01 5.31
CA LEU A 157 19.14 8.85 4.12
C LEU A 157 18.76 8.01 2.91
N VAL A 158 17.80 8.50 2.12
CA VAL A 158 17.33 7.83 0.90
C VAL A 158 17.46 8.76 -0.28
N PHE A 159 18.00 8.23 -1.38
CA PHE A 159 17.97 8.85 -2.70
C PHE A 159 17.28 7.88 -3.67
N SER A 160 16.25 8.36 -4.36
CA SER A 160 15.52 7.63 -5.39
C SER A 160 15.53 8.42 -6.70
N PRO A 161 16.16 7.91 -7.77
CA PRO A 161 16.13 8.54 -9.07
C PRO A 161 14.76 8.42 -9.72
N SER A 162 14.43 9.36 -10.59
CA SER A 162 13.25 9.33 -11.47
C SER A 162 13.69 9.37 -12.94
N LYS A 163 12.83 8.86 -13.83
CA LYS A 163 13.03 8.99 -15.29
C LYS A 163 13.10 10.47 -15.72
N GLN A 164 12.44 11.34 -14.97
CA GLN A 164 12.55 12.79 -15.11
C GLN A 164 13.49 13.31 -14.01
N SER A 165 14.64 13.85 -14.37
CA SER A 165 15.69 14.26 -13.41
C SER A 165 15.23 15.33 -12.41
N ASN A 166 14.23 16.13 -12.75
CA ASN A 166 13.60 17.10 -11.87
C ASN A 166 12.63 16.50 -10.86
N GLU A 167 12.37 15.18 -10.91
CA GLU A 167 11.52 14.44 -9.99
C GLU A 167 12.28 13.45 -9.11
N ASN A 168 13.60 13.56 -9.01
CA ASN A 168 14.38 12.76 -8.07
C ASN A 168 13.95 13.07 -6.64
N SER A 169 13.91 12.03 -5.80
CA SER A 169 13.57 12.15 -4.39
C SER A 169 14.83 11.99 -3.53
N THR A 170 14.97 12.82 -2.52
CA THR A 170 16.03 12.71 -1.51
C THR A 170 15.49 13.13 -0.17
N SER A 171 15.51 12.25 0.80
CA SER A 171 14.96 12.55 2.13
C SER A 171 15.76 11.89 3.25
N LEU A 172 15.70 12.54 4.40
CA LEU A 172 16.30 12.13 5.65
C LEU A 172 15.18 11.81 6.64
N ARG A 173 15.31 10.70 7.37
CA ARG A 173 14.49 10.36 8.53
C ARG A 173 15.37 10.24 9.77
N TYR A 174 14.98 10.89 10.85
CA TYR A 174 15.42 10.59 12.20
C TYR A 174 14.31 9.86 12.93
N PHE A 175 14.63 8.81 13.66
CA PHE A 175 13.69 8.10 14.51
C PHE A 175 14.32 7.75 15.85
N SER A 176 13.49 7.67 16.89
CA SER A 176 13.92 7.40 18.26
C SER A 176 12.78 6.81 19.08
N ASN A 177 13.12 6.13 20.19
CA ASN A 177 12.17 5.72 21.21
C ASN A 177 12.55 6.39 22.54
N VAL A 178 11.60 7.09 23.15
CA VAL A 178 11.76 7.68 24.48
C VAL A 178 10.57 7.29 25.35
N SER A 179 10.86 6.56 26.41
CA SER A 179 9.86 6.16 27.42
C SER A 179 8.64 5.42 26.83
N GLY A 180 8.86 4.56 25.83
CA GLY A 180 7.81 3.78 25.18
C GLY A 180 7.07 4.53 24.06
N TRP A 181 7.51 5.74 23.73
CA TRP A 181 7.03 6.46 22.56
C TRP A 181 8.05 6.35 21.42
N ASP A 182 7.65 5.69 20.35
CA ASP A 182 8.36 5.78 19.07
C ASP A 182 7.98 7.07 18.38
N TYR A 183 8.93 7.80 17.84
CA TYR A 183 8.67 8.97 17.01
C TYR A 183 9.67 9.08 15.87
N GLN A 184 9.26 9.79 14.84
CA GLN A 184 10.10 10.09 13.70
C GLN A 184 9.87 11.50 13.19
N ILE A 185 10.90 12.03 12.52
CA ILE A 185 10.85 13.26 11.73
C ILE A 185 11.45 12.95 10.37
N ILE A 186 10.79 13.43 9.33
CA ILE A 186 11.19 13.26 7.94
C ILE A 186 11.32 14.64 7.31
N ALA A 187 12.39 14.86 6.55
CA ALA A 187 12.58 16.09 5.80
C ALA A 187 13.29 15.79 4.48
N GLY A 188 12.91 16.48 3.41
CA GLY A 188 13.57 16.33 2.13
C GLY A 188 12.74 16.75 0.94
N ARG A 189 13.00 16.10 -0.18
CA ARG A 189 12.29 16.26 -1.43
C ARG A 189 11.68 14.92 -1.84
N SER A 190 10.40 14.92 -2.17
CA SER A 190 9.68 13.79 -2.74
C SER A 190 9.11 14.20 -4.09
N ARG A 191 9.78 13.80 -5.17
CA ARG A 191 9.44 14.16 -6.56
C ARG A 191 9.34 15.68 -6.77
N GLN A 192 8.14 16.21 -6.80
CA GLN A 192 7.82 17.60 -7.13
C GLN A 192 7.60 18.48 -5.90
N ASP A 193 7.70 17.90 -4.70
CA ASP A 193 7.40 18.60 -3.46
C ASP A 193 8.61 18.58 -2.52
N TYR A 194 8.83 19.64 -1.77
CA TYR A 194 9.51 19.54 -0.49
C TYR A 194 8.58 18.87 0.50
N VAL A 195 9.13 18.04 1.39
CA VAL A 195 8.34 17.31 2.37
C VAL A 195 8.90 17.50 3.77
N LEU A 196 8.01 17.75 4.72
CA LEU A 196 8.29 17.71 6.14
C LEU A 196 7.26 16.79 6.79
N GLY A 197 7.72 15.72 7.43
CA GLY A 197 6.88 14.71 8.06
C GLY A 197 7.23 14.50 9.51
N ALA A 198 6.25 14.09 10.29
CA ALA A 198 6.41 13.64 11.67
C ALA A 198 5.47 12.46 11.95
N GLY A 199 5.86 11.60 12.87
CA GLY A 199 5.03 10.48 13.27
C GLY A 199 5.35 10.01 14.67
N PHE A 200 4.38 9.36 15.30
CA PHE A 200 4.55 8.72 16.60
C PHE A 200 3.76 7.42 16.69
N ALA A 201 4.22 6.51 17.55
CA ALA A 201 3.50 5.31 17.95
C ALA A 201 3.77 5.03 19.41
N THR A 202 2.72 4.60 20.13
CA THR A 202 2.81 4.24 21.55
C THR A 202 1.67 3.33 21.96
N ASP A 203 1.73 2.76 23.14
CA ASP A 203 0.64 2.04 23.78
C ASP A 203 0.09 2.85 24.96
N ILE A 204 -1.22 3.11 24.95
CA ILE A 204 -1.93 3.80 26.05
C ILE A 204 -3.00 2.86 26.57
N TYR A 205 -2.87 2.40 27.81
CA TYR A 205 -3.79 1.44 28.45
C TYR A 205 -4.02 0.17 27.61
N GLN A 206 -2.95 -0.36 27.00
CA GLN A 206 -2.95 -1.55 26.14
C GLN A 206 -3.63 -1.34 24.75
N ALA A 207 -4.03 -0.11 24.44
CA ALA A 207 -4.46 0.27 23.11
C ALA A 207 -3.25 0.83 22.35
N GLY A 208 -3.00 0.35 21.14
CA GLY A 208 -2.05 0.96 20.24
C GLY A 208 -2.57 2.34 19.82
N PHE A 209 -1.73 3.37 19.84
CA PHE A 209 -2.06 4.71 19.40
C PHE A 209 -0.95 5.26 18.52
N ARG A 210 -1.30 5.70 17.30
CA ARG A 210 -0.34 6.12 16.28
C ARG A 210 -0.84 7.36 15.57
N GLY A 211 0.10 8.16 15.08
CA GLY A 211 -0.24 9.31 14.26
C GLY A 211 0.89 9.67 13.31
N GLU A 212 0.50 10.14 12.15
CA GLU A 212 1.40 10.66 11.12
C GLU A 212 0.91 11.98 10.58
N LEU A 213 1.85 12.86 10.25
CA LEU A 213 1.62 14.13 9.59
C LEU A 213 2.68 14.30 8.51
N SER A 214 2.29 14.72 7.30
CA SER A 214 3.20 15.17 6.26
C SER A 214 2.67 16.43 5.62
N TRP A 215 3.55 17.40 5.44
CA TRP A 215 3.32 18.62 4.68
C TRP A 215 4.16 18.59 3.42
N PHE A 216 3.52 18.83 2.28
CA PHE A 216 4.10 18.83 0.94
C PHE A 216 4.00 20.23 0.37
N ASP A 217 5.14 20.85 0.04
CA ASP A 217 5.24 22.17 -0.56
C ASP A 217 5.76 22.04 -2.00
N PRO A 218 4.94 22.33 -3.02
CA PRO A 218 5.33 22.17 -4.41
C PRO A 218 6.54 23.05 -4.76
N ILE A 219 7.53 22.45 -5.45
CA ILE A 219 8.73 23.17 -5.91
C ILE A 219 8.38 24.14 -7.03
N ASP A 220 7.45 23.74 -7.90
CA ASP A 220 6.97 24.54 -9.02
C ASP A 220 5.51 24.96 -8.79
N THR A 221 5.17 26.17 -9.16
CA THR A 221 3.80 26.73 -9.04
C THR A 221 2.80 26.10 -10.02
N LYS A 222 3.27 25.31 -10.99
CA LYS A 222 2.45 24.58 -11.96
C LYS A 222 3.11 23.24 -12.31
N HIS A 223 2.28 22.21 -12.41
CA HIS A 223 2.67 20.92 -12.95
C HIS A 223 1.72 20.54 -14.09
N GLN A 224 2.27 20.16 -15.27
CA GLN A 224 1.49 19.82 -16.47
C GLN A 224 0.42 20.86 -16.83
N GLY A 225 0.72 22.14 -16.57
CA GLY A 225 -0.19 23.26 -16.87
C GLY A 225 -1.25 23.56 -15.81
N GLN A 226 -1.38 22.72 -14.76
CA GLN A 226 -2.28 22.93 -13.63
C GLN A 226 -1.55 23.63 -12.47
N PRO A 227 -2.23 24.53 -11.72
CA PRO A 227 -1.68 25.07 -10.48
C PRO A 227 -1.36 23.96 -9.49
N THR A 228 -0.29 24.15 -8.70
CA THR A 228 0.07 23.27 -7.61
C THR A 228 -0.17 23.99 -6.29
N GLU A 229 -0.66 23.27 -5.30
CA GLU A 229 -0.96 23.80 -3.97
C GLU A 229 -0.23 22.95 -2.92
N ASP A 230 0.14 23.58 -1.81
CA ASP A 230 0.68 22.86 -0.68
C ASP A 230 -0.40 21.93 -0.08
N THR A 231 0.03 20.76 0.33
CA THR A 231 -0.89 19.73 0.83
C THR A 231 -0.43 19.23 2.18
N THR A 232 -1.32 19.31 3.17
CA THR A 232 -1.13 18.71 4.49
C THR A 232 -1.94 17.44 4.56
N VAL A 233 -1.29 16.34 4.96
CA VAL A 233 -1.94 15.03 5.17
C VAL A 233 -1.65 14.58 6.58
N ALA A 234 -2.70 14.30 7.35
CA ALA A 234 -2.60 13.82 8.72
C ALA A 234 -3.45 12.57 8.93
N SER A 235 -2.96 11.64 9.71
CA SER A 235 -3.72 10.44 10.09
C SER A 235 -3.47 10.08 11.55
N LEU A 236 -4.55 9.71 12.24
CA LEU A 236 -4.52 9.16 13.60
C LEU A 236 -5.16 7.78 13.57
N GLU A 237 -4.59 6.85 14.32
CA GLU A 237 -5.02 5.46 14.37
C GLU A 237 -4.93 4.92 15.79
N SER A 238 -5.92 4.13 16.19
CA SER A 238 -5.90 3.37 17.44
C SER A 238 -6.44 1.98 17.23
N ASP A 239 -5.85 1.01 17.89
CA ASP A 239 -6.29 -0.38 17.90
C ASP A 239 -6.30 -0.96 19.31
N TYR A 240 -7.21 -1.92 19.54
CA TYR A 240 -7.32 -2.63 20.81
C TYR A 240 -7.65 -4.11 20.61
N SER A 241 -6.89 -4.96 21.30
CA SER A 241 -7.10 -6.41 21.31
C SER A 241 -7.74 -6.85 22.62
N PHE A 242 -8.97 -7.35 22.53
CA PHE A 242 -9.73 -7.79 23.72
C PHE A 242 -9.28 -9.17 24.24
N GLY A 243 -8.53 -9.94 23.44
CA GLY A 243 -8.18 -11.32 23.78
C GLY A 243 -9.40 -12.26 23.84
N GLY A 244 -9.32 -13.29 24.71
CA GLY A 244 -10.36 -14.30 24.87
C GLY A 244 -10.38 -15.33 23.75
N VAL A 245 -11.41 -16.18 23.73
CA VAL A 245 -11.51 -17.35 22.82
C VAL A 245 -11.55 -16.94 21.34
N ARG A 246 -12.07 -15.77 21.04
CA ARG A 246 -12.25 -15.28 19.66
C ARG A 246 -11.23 -14.22 19.24
N ASN A 247 -10.27 -13.85 20.09
CA ASN A 247 -9.22 -12.89 19.79
C ASN A 247 -9.73 -11.64 19.05
N TRP A 248 -10.75 -10.99 19.60
CA TRP A 248 -11.31 -9.79 19.03
C TRP A 248 -10.25 -8.66 18.97
N MET A 249 -10.13 -8.05 17.83
CA MET A 249 -9.38 -6.83 17.63
C MET A 249 -10.27 -5.79 16.94
N VAL A 250 -10.28 -4.59 17.45
CA VAL A 250 -10.94 -3.43 16.83
C VAL A 250 -9.90 -2.39 16.50
N ARG A 251 -10.11 -1.66 15.39
CA ARG A 251 -9.25 -0.58 14.98
C ARG A 251 -10.09 0.56 14.42
N GLY A 252 -9.67 1.79 14.69
CA GLY A 252 -10.24 2.99 14.13
C GLY A 252 -9.15 3.92 13.64
N ALA A 253 -9.42 4.62 12.54
CA ALA A 253 -8.50 5.59 11.97
C ALA A 253 -9.26 6.81 11.42
N TRP A 254 -8.58 7.95 11.42
CA TRP A 254 -9.01 9.20 10.81
C TRP A 254 -7.92 9.71 9.91
N LEU A 255 -8.31 10.20 8.72
CA LEU A 255 -7.44 10.82 7.73
C LEU A 255 -7.95 12.23 7.43
N PHE A 256 -7.02 13.16 7.31
CA PHE A 256 -7.24 14.52 6.82
C PHE A 256 -6.30 14.81 5.65
N ILE A 257 -6.83 15.44 4.58
CA ILE A 257 -6.07 15.94 3.44
C ILE A 257 -6.58 17.35 3.14
N SER A 258 -5.71 18.37 3.18
CA SER A 258 -6.14 19.77 2.94
C SER A 258 -6.54 20.03 1.50
N GLU A 259 -5.94 19.34 0.54
CA GLU A 259 -6.17 19.48 -0.91
C GLU A 259 -6.35 18.11 -1.56
N PRO A 260 -7.50 17.44 -1.32
CA PRO A 260 -7.76 16.12 -1.88
C PRO A 260 -7.97 16.20 -3.38
N LYS A 261 -7.46 15.20 -4.10
CA LYS A 261 -7.66 15.12 -5.54
C LYS A 261 -8.97 14.40 -5.85
N PRO A 262 -9.88 15.02 -6.63
CA PRO A 262 -11.13 14.39 -6.97
C PRO A 262 -10.91 13.13 -7.83
N ALA A 263 -11.76 12.13 -7.64
CA ALA A 263 -11.88 10.97 -8.50
C ALA A 263 -13.17 11.06 -9.33
N SER A 264 -13.21 10.39 -10.47
CA SER A 264 -14.37 10.43 -11.37
C SER A 264 -15.40 9.32 -11.11
N SER A 265 -15.02 8.28 -10.39
CA SER A 265 -15.89 7.16 -10.01
C SER A 265 -15.22 6.31 -8.92
N ALA A 266 -15.99 5.45 -8.24
CA ALA A 266 -15.48 4.49 -7.27
C ALA A 266 -14.37 3.61 -7.86
N LEU A 267 -14.60 3.03 -9.04
CA LEU A 267 -13.62 2.18 -9.71
C LEU A 267 -12.38 2.96 -10.18
N SER A 268 -12.53 4.23 -10.60
CA SER A 268 -11.39 5.06 -10.95
C SER A 268 -10.55 5.39 -9.73
N TYR A 269 -11.16 5.65 -8.58
CA TYR A 269 -10.46 5.88 -7.32
C TYR A 269 -9.61 4.69 -6.90
N LEU A 270 -10.16 3.47 -7.02
CA LEU A 270 -9.44 2.23 -6.67
C LEU A 270 -8.23 1.97 -7.58
N ASN A 271 -8.20 2.53 -8.78
CA ASN A 271 -7.13 2.36 -9.78
C ASN A 271 -6.21 3.58 -9.93
N LEU A 272 -6.39 4.63 -9.11
CA LEU A 272 -5.52 5.79 -9.15
C LEU A 272 -4.08 5.45 -8.71
N PRO A 273 -3.06 6.06 -9.33
CA PRO A 273 -1.71 6.02 -8.82
C PRO A 273 -1.66 6.62 -7.42
N LEU A 274 -1.33 5.80 -6.44
CA LEU A 274 -1.32 6.23 -5.05
C LEU A 274 -0.03 6.96 -4.70
N SER A 275 -0.19 8.02 -3.95
CA SER A 275 0.86 8.77 -3.27
C SER A 275 0.38 9.12 -1.87
N ALA A 276 1.28 9.61 -1.02
CA ALA A 276 0.87 10.09 0.30
C ALA A 276 -0.16 11.24 0.26
N LYS A 277 -0.25 11.98 -0.87
CA LYS A 277 -1.24 13.05 -1.08
C LYS A 277 -2.59 12.59 -1.63
N THR A 278 -2.72 11.32 -2.05
CA THR A 278 -3.92 10.77 -2.70
C THR A 278 -4.51 9.58 -1.96
N LEU A 279 -4.33 9.53 -0.65
CA LEU A 279 -4.85 8.46 0.21
C LEU A 279 -6.39 8.49 0.34
N SER A 280 -7.02 9.64 0.08
CA SER A 280 -8.46 9.83 -0.05
C SER A 280 -8.77 10.90 -1.10
N PHE A 281 -10.01 10.95 -1.54
CA PHE A 281 -10.54 11.96 -2.47
C PHE A 281 -11.35 13.05 -1.75
N THR A 282 -11.42 13.01 -0.42
CA THR A 282 -12.13 13.97 0.44
C THR A 282 -11.22 14.51 1.53
N ASP A 283 -11.61 15.65 2.12
CA ASP A 283 -10.85 16.31 3.19
C ASP A 283 -10.76 15.42 4.43
N HIS A 284 -11.87 14.82 4.83
CA HIS A 284 -11.92 13.92 5.97
C HIS A 284 -12.44 12.56 5.58
N THR A 285 -11.77 11.54 6.08
CA THR A 285 -12.19 10.14 5.96
C THR A 285 -12.01 9.44 7.30
N VAL A 286 -12.99 8.68 7.71
CA VAL A 286 -12.89 7.80 8.89
C VAL A 286 -12.97 6.34 8.47
N TYR A 287 -12.27 5.48 9.21
CA TYR A 287 -12.25 4.05 9.01
C TYR A 287 -12.41 3.33 10.33
N ALA A 288 -13.10 2.21 10.32
CA ALA A 288 -13.15 1.28 11.45
C ALA A 288 -13.15 -0.16 10.93
N ASP A 289 -12.50 -1.05 11.67
CA ASP A 289 -12.64 -2.48 11.46
C ASP A 289 -12.75 -3.24 12.80
N ALA A 290 -13.35 -4.42 12.71
CA ALA A 290 -13.40 -5.39 13.78
C ALA A 290 -13.09 -6.78 13.22
N SER A 291 -12.08 -7.44 13.77
CA SER A 291 -11.69 -8.79 13.36
C SER A 291 -11.78 -9.76 14.52
N PHE A 292 -12.13 -11.00 14.23
CA PHE A 292 -12.27 -12.06 15.23
C PHE A 292 -12.06 -13.44 14.62
N ASP A 293 -11.68 -14.40 15.45
CA ASP A 293 -11.56 -15.79 15.06
C ASP A 293 -12.93 -16.46 15.14
N LEU A 294 -13.55 -16.76 13.98
CA LEU A 294 -14.79 -17.54 13.89
C LEU A 294 -14.53 -18.98 14.33
N THR A 295 -13.40 -19.53 13.89
CA THR A 295 -12.80 -20.78 14.35
C THR A 295 -11.29 -20.59 14.49
N ALA A 296 -10.56 -21.55 15.05
CA ALA A 296 -9.09 -21.50 15.14
C ALA A 296 -8.39 -21.38 13.77
N LEU A 297 -9.09 -21.74 12.68
CA LEU A 297 -8.55 -21.70 11.30
C LEU A 297 -9.19 -20.59 10.45
N ASN A 298 -10.17 -19.88 10.97
CA ASN A 298 -10.89 -18.87 10.19
C ASN A 298 -11.00 -17.55 10.95
N ARG A 299 -10.35 -16.51 10.42
CA ARG A 299 -10.46 -15.14 10.88
C ARG A 299 -11.37 -14.33 9.96
N VAL A 300 -12.32 -13.64 10.55
CA VAL A 300 -13.28 -12.78 9.86
C VAL A 300 -12.99 -11.33 10.22
N THR A 301 -13.07 -10.43 9.24
CA THR A 301 -12.93 -8.98 9.44
C THR A 301 -14.10 -8.27 8.80
N LEU A 302 -14.75 -7.39 9.55
CA LEU A 302 -15.72 -6.41 9.08
C LEU A 302 -15.02 -5.05 9.06
N SER A 303 -15.16 -4.29 7.97
CA SER A 303 -14.56 -2.97 7.83
C SER A 303 -15.53 -1.98 7.22
N ALA A 304 -15.36 -0.70 7.55
CA ALA A 304 -16.13 0.38 6.97
C ALA A 304 -15.28 1.65 6.88
N SER A 305 -15.52 2.47 5.85
CA SER A 305 -15.04 3.84 5.74
C SER A 305 -16.21 4.76 5.47
N TYR A 306 -16.12 6.00 5.97
CA TYR A 306 -17.05 7.07 5.66
C TYR A 306 -16.27 8.30 5.26
N TYR A 307 -16.72 8.95 4.19
CA TYR A 307 -16.14 10.11 3.55
C TYR A 307 -17.04 11.32 3.76
N ASP A 308 -16.50 12.50 3.86
CA ASP A 308 -17.27 13.72 4.16
C ASP A 308 -18.16 14.19 3.01
N ASP A 309 -17.98 13.67 1.78
CA ASP A 309 -18.93 13.86 0.68
C ASP A 309 -20.22 13.01 0.79
N GLY A 310 -20.32 12.15 1.80
CA GLY A 310 -21.42 11.21 1.99
C GLY A 310 -21.22 9.83 1.37
N SER A 311 -20.07 9.58 0.74
CA SER A 311 -19.66 8.24 0.29
C SER A 311 -19.35 7.33 1.47
N TYR A 312 -19.57 6.03 1.29
CA TYR A 312 -19.14 5.02 2.26
C TYR A 312 -18.66 3.73 1.58
N PHE A 313 -17.83 3.03 2.29
CA PHE A 313 -17.36 1.69 1.98
C PHE A 313 -17.76 0.74 3.10
N ALA A 314 -18.17 -0.49 2.75
CA ALA A 314 -18.36 -1.60 3.68
C ALA A 314 -17.63 -2.84 3.15
N GLY A 315 -16.87 -3.49 4.01
CA GLY A 315 -16.05 -4.66 3.67
C GLY A 315 -16.29 -5.84 4.59
N LEU A 316 -16.27 -7.04 4.03
CA LEU A 316 -16.26 -8.30 4.75
C LEU A 316 -15.15 -9.16 4.17
N SER A 317 -14.26 -9.68 5.00
CA SER A 317 -13.28 -10.65 4.59
C SER A 317 -13.24 -11.86 5.51
N SER A 318 -12.92 -13.02 4.94
CA SER A 318 -12.74 -14.27 5.65
C SER A 318 -11.45 -14.93 5.16
N SER A 319 -10.50 -15.11 6.06
CA SER A 319 -9.24 -15.81 5.81
C SER A 319 -9.28 -17.17 6.48
N TYR A 320 -9.28 -18.23 5.69
CA TYR A 320 -9.40 -19.61 6.13
C TYR A 320 -8.14 -20.41 5.82
N SER A 321 -7.49 -20.96 6.84
CA SER A 321 -6.37 -21.90 6.67
C SER A 321 -6.92 -23.28 6.34
N LEU A 322 -6.77 -23.73 5.09
CA LEU A 322 -7.20 -25.06 4.64
C LEU A 322 -6.22 -26.15 5.09
N SER A 323 -4.94 -25.82 5.11
CA SER A 323 -3.83 -26.62 5.64
C SER A 323 -2.62 -25.71 5.88
N ASP A 324 -1.48 -26.27 6.30
CA ASP A 324 -0.25 -25.52 6.60
C ASP A 324 0.19 -24.62 5.43
N ASN A 325 0.00 -25.06 4.19
CA ASN A 325 0.47 -24.36 2.99
C ASN A 325 -0.68 -23.75 2.16
N TRP A 326 -1.95 -24.06 2.48
CA TRP A 326 -3.09 -23.60 1.69
C TRP A 326 -3.97 -22.64 2.47
N GLN A 327 -4.28 -21.51 1.87
CA GLN A 327 -5.17 -20.49 2.42
C GLN A 327 -6.25 -20.14 1.39
N LEU A 328 -7.47 -19.96 1.87
CA LEU A 328 -8.58 -19.39 1.13
C LEU A 328 -8.91 -18.02 1.72
N LEU A 329 -8.92 -17.00 0.88
CA LEU A 329 -9.38 -15.66 1.24
C LEU A 329 -10.59 -15.30 0.40
N THR A 330 -11.68 -14.92 1.05
CA THR A 330 -12.85 -14.35 0.38
C THR A 330 -13.06 -12.93 0.89
N VAL A 331 -13.36 -12.02 -0.04
CA VAL A 331 -13.56 -10.59 0.27
C VAL A 331 -14.78 -10.09 -0.47
N VAL A 332 -15.62 -9.32 0.21
CA VAL A 332 -16.70 -8.54 -0.38
C VAL A 332 -16.44 -7.08 -0.04
N GLN A 333 -16.45 -6.23 -1.05
CA GLN A 333 -16.29 -4.78 -0.93
C GLN A 333 -17.51 -4.12 -1.57
N HIS A 334 -18.19 -3.25 -0.82
CA HIS A 334 -19.36 -2.50 -1.28
C HIS A 334 -19.09 -1.01 -1.12
N PHE A 335 -19.22 -0.29 -2.23
CA PHE A 335 -19.07 1.16 -2.33
C PHE A 335 -20.42 1.76 -2.69
N ASN A 336 -20.90 2.72 -1.89
CA ASN A 336 -22.16 3.42 -2.11
C ASN A 336 -22.13 4.75 -1.35
N GLY A 337 -23.18 5.56 -1.42
CA GLY A 337 -23.25 6.86 -0.74
C GLY A 337 -24.59 7.53 -0.89
N THR A 338 -24.65 8.77 -0.45
CA THR A 338 -25.81 9.63 -0.67
C THR A 338 -25.83 10.19 -2.10
N ASP A 339 -26.98 10.63 -2.58
CA ASP A 339 -27.10 11.28 -3.90
C ASP A 339 -26.10 12.46 -4.00
N GLY A 340 -25.37 12.52 -5.11
CA GLY A 340 -24.33 13.53 -5.35
C GLY A 340 -22.95 13.20 -4.75
N SER A 341 -22.81 12.14 -3.96
CA SER A 341 -21.50 11.67 -3.49
C SER A 341 -20.81 10.79 -4.55
N LEU A 342 -19.49 10.70 -4.52
CA LEU A 342 -18.73 9.92 -5.52
C LEU A 342 -19.20 8.48 -5.64
N PHE A 343 -19.35 7.79 -4.51
CA PHE A 343 -19.77 6.38 -4.52
C PHE A 343 -21.29 6.23 -4.65
N GLY A 344 -22.08 7.26 -4.29
CA GLY A 344 -23.53 7.28 -4.50
C GLY A 344 -23.90 7.40 -5.98
N GLU A 345 -23.12 8.17 -6.76
CA GLU A 345 -23.32 8.29 -8.22
C GLU A 345 -22.76 7.08 -8.99
N THR A 346 -21.84 6.32 -8.41
CA THR A 346 -21.22 5.16 -9.07
C THR A 346 -21.10 3.97 -8.11
N PRO A 347 -22.24 3.43 -7.60
CA PRO A 347 -22.18 2.31 -6.67
C PRO A 347 -21.56 1.08 -7.30
N ALA A 348 -20.80 0.34 -6.51
CA ALA A 348 -20.15 -0.88 -6.98
C ALA A 348 -20.00 -1.91 -5.86
N THR A 349 -20.20 -3.18 -6.19
CA THR A 349 -19.87 -4.31 -5.31
C THR A 349 -18.84 -5.19 -5.98
N LEU A 350 -17.77 -5.50 -5.25
CA LEU A 350 -16.71 -6.39 -5.70
C LEU A 350 -16.67 -7.62 -4.81
N VAL A 351 -16.65 -8.79 -5.41
CA VAL A 351 -16.54 -10.07 -4.71
C VAL A 351 -15.29 -10.78 -5.20
N PHE A 352 -14.44 -11.16 -4.26
CA PHE A 352 -13.17 -11.83 -4.55
C PHE A 352 -13.12 -13.18 -3.87
N ALA A 353 -12.60 -14.17 -4.59
CA ALA A 353 -12.22 -15.47 -4.04
C ALA A 353 -10.79 -15.80 -4.46
N ASN A 354 -9.92 -16.00 -3.47
CA ASN A 354 -8.48 -16.20 -3.68
C ASN A 354 -8.06 -17.48 -2.95
N ILE A 355 -7.44 -18.41 -3.68
CA ILE A 355 -6.80 -19.60 -3.12
C ILE A 355 -5.30 -19.50 -3.34
N ARG A 356 -4.51 -19.67 -2.27
CA ARG A 356 -3.06 -19.52 -2.26
C ARG A 356 -2.39 -20.78 -1.73
N TYR A 357 -1.34 -21.20 -2.43
CA TYR A 357 -0.39 -22.20 -1.99
C TYR A 357 0.98 -21.56 -1.74
N SER A 358 1.52 -21.71 -0.54
CA SER A 358 2.85 -21.20 -0.17
C SER A 358 3.85 -22.34 -0.04
N TYR A 359 5.09 -22.14 -0.52
CA TYR A 359 6.17 -23.13 -0.53
C TYR A 359 7.51 -22.57 -0.07
#